data_13c4c80e0a22323a547a950a79ad1873
#
_entry.id   13c4c80e0a22323a547a950a79ad1873
#
_cell.length_a   1.000
_cell.length_b   1.000
_cell.length_c   1.000
_cell.angle_alpha   90.00
_cell.angle_beta   90.00
_cell.angle_gamma   90.00
#
_symmetry.space_group_name_H-M   'P 1'
#
loop_
_entity.id
_entity.type
_entity.pdbx_description
1 polymer ?
#
loop_
_entity_poly.entity_id
_entity_poly.type
_entity_poly.pdbx_seq_one_letter_code
_entity_poly.pdbx_strand_id
1 'polypeptide(L)'
;MRKHGRLYALLALLLAAALALGACTADAAVTARSKKKKKTARPTATVTAAATEAPGGAEFPEEPAEEPGPIIEPQRIADYIFEHGKLPDNFITKREAQELGWNSRYNYVSDIAPGKSIGGDYYGNYEGRLPRVKGRIYYEADCWYTEGPRNEYRIVYSSDGHVWYTEDHYNTFVELSPSEP
;
A
#
# COMPACT_ATOMS: atom_id res chain seq x y z
N MET A 1 -24.87 35.35 -35.29
CA MET A 1 -24.60 35.30 -33.86
C MET A 1 -25.92 35.43 -33.09
N ARG A 2 -26.33 34.58 -32.21
CA ARG A 2 -27.60 34.37 -31.47
C ARG A 2 -28.37 33.12 -31.91
N LYS A 3 -27.94 31.91 -31.52
CA LYS A 3 -28.78 30.68 -31.52
C LYS A 3 -28.46 29.65 -30.43
N HIS A 4 -27.60 29.90 -29.46
CA HIS A 4 -27.25 28.91 -28.42
C HIS A 4 -27.82 29.17 -27.03
N GLY A 5 -28.63 30.22 -26.82
CA GLY A 5 -29.16 30.60 -25.50
C GLY A 5 -30.45 29.92 -25.03
N ARG A 6 -31.06 29.05 -25.85
CA ARG A 6 -32.41 28.49 -25.55
C ARG A 6 -32.41 27.00 -25.19
N LEU A 7 -31.27 26.33 -25.24
CA LEU A 7 -31.21 24.89 -24.96
C LEU A 7 -30.92 24.55 -23.50
N TYR A 8 -30.39 25.49 -22.70
CA TYR A 8 -30.07 25.26 -21.27
C TYR A 8 -31.22 25.58 -20.30
N ALA A 9 -32.32 26.18 -20.77
CA ALA A 9 -33.45 26.54 -19.93
C ALA A 9 -34.50 25.42 -19.73
N LEU A 10 -34.41 24.32 -20.44
CA LEU A 10 -35.36 23.20 -20.34
C LEU A 10 -34.87 21.97 -19.62
N LEU A 11 -33.60 21.94 -19.17
CA LEU A 11 -33.04 20.81 -18.42
C LEU A 11 -33.07 21.01 -16.89
N ALA A 12 -33.50 22.18 -16.40
CA ALA A 12 -33.52 22.51 -14.98
C ALA A 12 -34.89 22.27 -14.28
N LEU A 13 -35.87 21.73 -14.96
CA LEU A 13 -37.24 21.60 -14.42
C LEU A 13 -37.72 20.16 -14.17
N LEU A 14 -36.86 19.16 -14.23
CA LEU A 14 -37.22 17.73 -14.05
C LEU A 14 -36.53 17.02 -12.89
N LEU A 15 -35.94 17.75 -11.93
CA LEU A 15 -35.26 17.13 -10.77
C LEU A 15 -35.82 17.54 -9.41
N ALA A 16 -37.13 17.82 -9.32
CA ALA A 16 -37.79 18.19 -8.07
C ALA A 16 -39.11 17.44 -7.83
N ALA A 17 -39.08 16.10 -7.83
CA ALA A 17 -40.21 15.31 -7.35
C ALA A 17 -39.79 13.85 -7.04
N ALA A 18 -39.14 13.59 -5.92
CA ALA A 18 -39.16 12.28 -5.26
C ALA A 18 -38.51 12.38 -3.85
N LEU A 19 -39.16 13.08 -2.95
CA LEU A 19 -38.89 13.01 -1.52
C LEU A 19 -40.22 12.84 -0.81
N ALA A 20 -40.63 11.61 -0.51
CA ALA A 20 -41.48 11.29 0.63
C ALA A 20 -41.68 9.77 0.77
N LEU A 21 -41.60 9.34 2.03
CA LEU A 21 -42.19 8.13 2.63
C LEU A 21 -41.35 6.85 2.65
N GLY A 22 -40.99 6.51 3.89
CA GLY A 22 -40.56 5.16 4.25
C GLY A 22 -39.85 5.09 5.59
N ALA A 23 -40.48 5.61 6.68
CA ALA A 23 -40.09 5.20 8.01
C ALA A 23 -40.75 3.85 8.33
N CYS A 24 -39.95 2.84 8.71
CA CYS A 24 -40.43 1.73 9.53
C CYS A 24 -39.27 1.17 10.36
N THR A 25 -39.50 1.25 11.63
CA THR A 25 -38.86 0.70 12.81
C THR A 25 -38.81 -0.83 12.85
N ALA A 26 -37.73 -1.36 13.50
CA ALA A 26 -37.71 -2.51 14.41
C ALA A 26 -36.24 -2.88 14.66
N ASP A 27 -35.66 -2.58 15.76
CA ASP A 27 -35.56 -3.19 17.06
C ASP A 27 -35.49 -4.73 17.04
N ALA A 28 -34.30 -5.26 17.34
CA ALA A 28 -34.11 -6.53 18.06
C ALA A 28 -32.65 -6.63 18.55
N ALA A 29 -32.56 -6.55 19.85
CA ALA A 29 -31.38 -6.77 20.68
C ALA A 29 -30.97 -8.26 20.73
N VAL A 30 -29.78 -8.47 21.41
CA VAL A 30 -29.35 -9.70 22.12
C VAL A 30 -28.61 -10.72 21.21
N THR A 31 -27.35 -11.04 21.46
CA THR A 31 -26.80 -11.67 22.67
C THR A 31 -25.26 -11.73 22.59
N ALA A 32 -24.62 -11.26 23.65
CA ALA A 32 -23.23 -11.58 23.96
C ALA A 32 -23.03 -13.07 24.19
N ARG A 33 -22.01 -13.67 23.58
CA ARG A 33 -21.49 -14.97 24.00
C ARG A 33 -19.97 -14.97 24.09
N SER A 34 -19.55 -14.70 25.32
CA SER A 34 -18.21 -14.98 25.85
C SER A 34 -17.85 -16.47 25.63
N LYS A 35 -16.68 -16.75 25.07
CA LYS A 35 -16.02 -18.07 25.21
C LYS A 35 -14.53 -17.89 25.52
N LYS A 36 -14.24 -17.92 26.80
CA LYS A 36 -13.30 -18.66 27.62
C LYS A 36 -12.00 -19.10 26.95
N LYS A 37 -10.94 -18.41 27.35
CA LYS A 37 -9.53 -18.74 27.26
C LYS A 37 -9.25 -20.15 27.81
N LYS A 38 -8.61 -21.01 27.05
CA LYS A 38 -8.01 -22.26 27.52
C LYS A 38 -6.49 -22.13 27.46
N LYS A 39 -5.92 -22.02 28.65
CA LYS A 39 -4.48 -22.03 28.93
C LYS A 39 -4.03 -23.49 28.90
N THR A 40 -3.09 -23.85 28.04
CA THR A 40 -2.46 -25.17 28.09
C THR A 40 -1.00 -24.99 28.43
N ALA A 41 -0.60 -25.71 29.46
CA ALA A 41 0.70 -25.65 30.11
C ALA A 41 1.80 -26.31 29.25
N ARG A 42 3.01 -25.77 29.41
CA ARG A 42 4.30 -26.26 28.90
C ARG A 42 4.79 -27.40 29.79
N PRO A 43 5.25 -28.55 29.29
CA PRO A 43 6.09 -29.45 30.05
C PRO A 43 7.59 -29.05 29.90
N THR A 44 8.22 -28.88 31.02
CA THR A 44 9.66 -28.76 31.17
C THR A 44 10.26 -30.16 31.01
N ALA A 45 11.17 -30.34 30.09
CA ALA A 45 12.01 -31.54 30.02
C ALA A 45 13.47 -31.14 30.35
N THR A 46 13.96 -31.70 31.44
CA THR A 46 15.34 -31.71 31.90
C THR A 46 16.17 -32.55 30.95
N VAL A 47 17.23 -31.98 30.39
CA VAL A 47 18.23 -32.73 29.64
C VAL A 47 19.51 -32.87 30.44
N THR A 48 19.84 -34.11 30.73
CA THR A 48 21.11 -34.54 31.28
C THR A 48 22.18 -34.56 30.20
N ALA A 49 23.31 -33.94 30.48
CA ALA A 49 24.48 -33.95 29.62
C ALA A 49 25.17 -35.32 29.60
N ALA A 50 25.47 -35.81 28.41
CA ALA A 50 26.53 -36.82 28.22
C ALA A 50 27.34 -36.40 26.97
N ALA A 51 28.60 -36.11 27.21
CA ALA A 51 29.60 -35.85 26.18
C ALA A 51 29.96 -37.18 25.50
N THR A 52 29.99 -37.17 24.15
CA THR A 52 30.76 -38.16 23.36
C THR A 52 31.28 -37.48 22.11
N GLU A 53 32.56 -37.70 21.85
CA GLU A 53 33.43 -37.09 20.85
C GLU A 53 32.97 -37.33 19.39
N ALA A 54 33.37 -36.39 18.53
CA ALA A 54 33.18 -36.37 17.06
C ALA A 54 33.90 -37.52 16.35
N PRO A 55 33.45 -37.91 15.14
CA PRO A 55 34.18 -37.47 13.97
C PRO A 55 33.32 -37.26 12.72
N GLY A 56 33.82 -36.42 11.81
CA GLY A 56 33.45 -36.43 10.41
C GLY A 56 32.60 -35.24 10.00
N GLY A 57 33.19 -34.35 9.21
CA GLY A 57 32.56 -33.21 8.58
C GLY A 57 31.28 -33.59 7.86
N ALA A 58 30.18 -33.21 8.45
CA ALA A 58 28.92 -33.04 7.74
C ALA A 58 28.95 -31.63 7.19
N GLU A 59 29.18 -31.54 5.90
CA GLU A 59 28.86 -30.36 5.08
C GLU A 59 27.35 -30.11 5.30
N PHE A 60 27.04 -29.12 6.15
CA PHE A 60 25.66 -28.66 6.27
C PHE A 60 25.29 -28.12 4.89
N PRO A 61 24.16 -28.55 4.29
CA PRO A 61 23.65 -27.87 3.11
C PRO A 61 23.53 -26.39 3.48
N GLU A 62 24.22 -25.52 2.77
CA GLU A 62 23.94 -24.09 2.82
C GLU A 62 22.43 -23.94 2.58
N GLU A 63 21.70 -23.51 3.61
CA GLU A 63 20.33 -23.09 3.46
C GLU A 63 20.35 -22.05 2.33
N PRO A 64 19.54 -22.20 1.27
CA PRO A 64 19.50 -21.21 0.19
C PRO A 64 19.24 -19.86 0.88
N ALA A 65 20.17 -18.91 0.70
CA ALA A 65 20.03 -17.56 1.20
C ALA A 65 18.64 -17.07 0.78
N GLU A 66 17.75 -16.86 1.74
CA GLU A 66 16.41 -16.33 1.45
C GLU A 66 16.62 -15.03 0.66
N GLU A 67 16.18 -15.03 -0.59
CA GLU A 67 16.17 -13.81 -1.39
C GLU A 67 15.46 -12.73 -0.58
N PRO A 68 16.06 -11.55 -0.41
CA PRO A 68 15.44 -10.50 0.38
C PRO A 68 14.07 -10.21 -0.20
N GLY A 69 13.04 -10.37 0.62
CA GLY A 69 11.65 -10.15 0.21
C GLY A 69 11.42 -8.74 -0.38
N PRO A 70 10.23 -8.46 -0.95
CA PRO A 70 9.95 -7.18 -1.58
C PRO A 70 10.15 -6.02 -0.61
N ILE A 71 10.76 -4.93 -1.09
CA ILE A 71 10.96 -3.71 -0.30
C ILE A 71 9.64 -2.94 -0.27
N ILE A 72 8.99 -2.88 0.91
CA ILE A 72 7.68 -2.26 1.10
C ILE A 72 7.66 -1.19 2.19
N GLU A 73 8.66 -1.16 3.08
CA GLU A 73 8.76 -0.18 4.16
C GLU A 73 9.19 1.18 3.62
N PRO A 74 8.55 2.30 4.05
CA PRO A 74 8.82 3.63 3.53
C PRO A 74 10.29 4.03 3.56
N GLN A 75 10.99 3.81 4.67
CA GLN A 75 12.40 4.18 4.78
C GLN A 75 13.28 3.33 3.86
N ARG A 76 13.06 2.03 3.77
CA ARG A 76 13.82 1.15 2.86
C ARG A 76 13.58 1.50 1.38
N ILE A 77 12.33 1.88 1.01
CA ILE A 77 12.04 2.37 -0.33
C ILE A 77 12.78 3.70 -0.58
N ALA A 78 12.78 4.62 0.40
CA ALA A 78 13.47 5.88 0.31
C ALA A 78 14.98 5.70 0.16
N ASP A 79 15.61 4.86 0.98
CA ASP A 79 17.03 4.54 0.92
C ASP A 79 17.42 3.97 -0.44
N TYR A 80 16.60 3.06 -0.98
CA TYR A 80 16.81 2.54 -2.33
C TYR A 80 16.73 3.63 -3.41
N ILE A 81 15.77 4.56 -3.29
CA ILE A 81 15.66 5.71 -4.21
C ILE A 81 16.86 6.64 -4.08
N PHE A 82 17.35 6.93 -2.86
CA PHE A 82 18.54 7.76 -2.65
C PHE A 82 19.79 7.14 -3.27
N GLU A 83 19.92 5.81 -3.15
CA GLU A 83 21.11 5.11 -3.67
C GLU A 83 21.05 4.91 -5.20
N HIS A 84 19.86 4.56 -5.74
CA HIS A 84 19.74 4.11 -7.13
C HIS A 84 18.99 5.08 -8.06
N GLY A 85 18.36 6.12 -7.53
CA GLY A 85 17.57 7.10 -8.30
C GLY A 85 16.27 6.54 -8.90
N LYS A 86 15.84 5.34 -8.51
CA LYS A 86 14.65 4.65 -9.02
C LYS A 86 14.00 3.82 -7.92
N LEU A 87 12.75 3.38 -8.16
CA LEU A 87 12.08 2.40 -7.29
C LEU A 87 12.72 1.01 -7.39
N PRO A 88 12.64 0.19 -6.31
CA PRO A 88 12.94 -1.24 -6.35
C PRO A 88 12.15 -2.00 -7.41
N ASP A 89 12.68 -3.13 -7.87
CA ASP A 89 12.09 -3.91 -8.97
C ASP A 89 10.74 -4.58 -8.62
N ASN A 90 10.34 -4.58 -7.35
CA ASN A 90 9.01 -5.04 -6.93
C ASN A 90 7.89 -4.02 -7.19
N PHE A 91 8.19 -2.85 -7.75
CA PHE A 91 7.19 -1.86 -8.15
C PHE A 91 6.86 -1.94 -9.63
N ILE A 92 5.57 -1.77 -9.95
CA ILE A 92 5.05 -1.64 -11.32
C ILE A 92 4.08 -0.46 -11.37
N THR A 93 4.02 0.20 -12.52
CA THR A 93 3.06 1.29 -12.74
C THR A 93 1.62 0.75 -12.85
N LYS A 94 0.64 1.63 -12.64
CA LYS A 94 -0.78 1.30 -12.86
C LYS A 94 -1.02 0.78 -14.28
N ARG A 95 -0.33 1.34 -15.26
CA ARG A 95 -0.43 0.89 -16.65
C ARG A 95 0.09 -0.53 -16.83
N GLU A 96 1.26 -0.86 -16.31
CA GLU A 96 1.83 -2.21 -16.38
C GLU A 96 0.94 -3.22 -15.65
N ALA A 97 0.42 -2.86 -14.47
CA ALA A 97 -0.53 -3.70 -13.76
C ALA A 97 -1.80 -3.97 -14.59
N GLN A 98 -2.32 -2.94 -15.29
CA GLN A 98 -3.49 -3.09 -16.18
C GLN A 98 -3.19 -3.97 -17.38
N GLU A 99 -2.01 -3.88 -17.96
CA GLU A 99 -1.54 -4.76 -19.05
C GLU A 99 -1.46 -6.22 -18.60
N LEU A 100 -1.18 -6.47 -17.31
CA LEU A 100 -1.22 -7.79 -16.68
C LEU A 100 -2.64 -8.25 -16.30
N GLY A 101 -3.67 -7.41 -16.46
CA GLY A 101 -5.06 -7.74 -16.17
C GLY A 101 -5.61 -7.17 -14.87
N TRP A 102 -4.85 -6.28 -14.18
CA TRP A 102 -5.36 -5.59 -13.01
C TRP A 102 -6.50 -4.65 -13.34
N ASN A 103 -7.56 -4.72 -12.55
CA ASN A 103 -8.67 -3.77 -12.59
C ASN A 103 -9.13 -3.52 -11.15
N SER A 104 -8.99 -2.28 -10.68
CA SER A 104 -9.27 -1.88 -9.30
C SER A 104 -10.71 -2.16 -8.81
N ARG A 105 -11.65 -2.51 -9.71
CA ARG A 105 -13.02 -2.89 -9.39
C ARG A 105 -13.19 -4.39 -9.12
N TYR A 106 -12.33 -5.23 -9.70
CA TYR A 106 -12.62 -6.66 -9.82
C TYR A 106 -11.54 -7.54 -9.21
N ASN A 107 -10.30 -7.04 -9.09
CA ASN A 107 -9.18 -7.81 -8.56
C ASN A 107 -8.16 -6.93 -7.87
N TYR A 108 -7.22 -7.52 -7.17
CA TYR A 108 -6.10 -6.84 -6.51
C TYR A 108 -4.82 -7.01 -7.32
N VAL A 109 -3.84 -6.16 -7.04
CA VAL A 109 -2.51 -6.28 -7.67
C VAL A 109 -1.87 -7.62 -7.30
N SER A 110 -2.00 -8.04 -6.05
CA SER A 110 -1.51 -9.33 -5.55
C SER A 110 -2.06 -10.55 -6.30
N ASP A 111 -3.28 -10.45 -6.86
CA ASP A 111 -3.91 -11.56 -7.59
C ASP A 111 -3.28 -11.78 -8.97
N ILE A 112 -2.80 -10.71 -9.60
CA ILE A 112 -2.28 -10.73 -10.97
C ILE A 112 -0.76 -10.61 -11.05
N ALA A 113 -0.13 -10.04 -10.05
CA ALA A 113 1.30 -9.82 -9.93
C ALA A 113 1.78 -10.02 -8.49
N PRO A 114 1.82 -11.27 -7.97
CA PRO A 114 2.24 -11.56 -6.60
C PRO A 114 3.62 -10.96 -6.29
N GLY A 115 3.74 -10.35 -5.10
CA GLY A 115 4.98 -9.69 -4.66
C GLY A 115 5.22 -8.31 -5.29
N LYS A 116 4.32 -7.81 -6.16
CA LYS A 116 4.42 -6.48 -6.74
C LYS A 116 3.54 -5.48 -6.01
N SER A 117 3.99 -4.21 -6.01
CA SER A 117 3.25 -3.05 -5.51
C SER A 117 3.10 -2.01 -6.63
N ILE A 118 2.11 -1.14 -6.54
CA ILE A 118 1.96 -0.04 -7.50
C ILE A 118 2.94 1.08 -7.16
N GLY A 119 3.69 1.55 -8.15
CA GLY A 119 4.59 2.69 -8.02
C GLY A 119 5.18 3.14 -9.34
N GLY A 120 5.73 4.37 -9.35
CA GLY A 120 6.31 5.00 -10.54
C GLY A 120 5.34 5.84 -11.37
N ASP A 121 4.08 5.93 -10.96
CA ASP A 121 3.11 6.80 -11.62
C ASP A 121 3.34 8.29 -11.25
N TYR A 122 3.00 9.18 -12.17
CA TYR A 122 3.07 10.62 -11.96
C TYR A 122 2.14 11.08 -10.83
N TYR A 123 2.67 11.88 -9.89
CA TYR A 123 1.92 12.57 -8.85
C TYR A 123 1.79 14.05 -9.16
N GLY A 124 0.55 14.54 -9.30
CA GLY A 124 0.28 15.89 -9.81
C GLY A 124 0.53 17.05 -8.82
N ASN A 125 0.62 16.79 -7.51
CA ASN A 125 0.72 17.82 -6.46
C ASN A 125 -0.25 19.00 -6.66
N TYR A 126 -1.49 18.73 -7.07
CA TYR A 126 -2.47 19.77 -7.43
C TYR A 126 -2.86 20.63 -6.24
N GLU A 127 -2.95 20.05 -5.04
CA GLU A 127 -3.24 20.73 -3.79
C GLU A 127 -2.05 21.58 -3.29
N GLY A 128 -0.86 21.41 -3.89
CA GLY A 128 0.34 22.13 -3.52
C GLY A 128 0.87 21.83 -2.12
N ARG A 129 0.65 20.60 -1.63
CA ARG A 129 1.11 20.16 -0.31
C ARG A 129 2.62 19.93 -0.26
N LEU A 130 3.23 19.59 -1.39
CA LEU A 130 4.68 19.51 -1.57
C LEU A 130 5.21 20.80 -2.22
N PRO A 131 6.51 21.13 -2.04
CA PRO A 131 7.11 22.34 -2.60
C PRO A 131 6.93 22.43 -4.12
N ARG A 132 6.50 23.58 -4.64
CA ARG A 132 6.39 23.84 -6.08
C ARG A 132 7.70 24.40 -6.61
N VAL A 133 8.50 23.53 -7.26
CA VAL A 133 9.79 23.88 -7.85
C VAL A 133 9.70 23.74 -9.36
N LYS A 134 10.19 24.74 -10.10
CA LYS A 134 10.18 24.73 -11.58
C LYS A 134 11.00 23.55 -12.12
N GLY A 135 10.36 22.71 -12.92
CA GLY A 135 11.00 21.55 -13.55
C GLY A 135 11.00 20.28 -12.69
N ARG A 136 10.58 20.36 -11.43
CA ARG A 136 10.44 19.16 -10.57
C ARG A 136 9.24 18.36 -10.99
N ILE A 137 9.45 17.05 -11.15
CA ILE A 137 8.40 16.07 -11.43
C ILE A 137 8.30 15.18 -10.21
N TYR A 138 7.06 14.85 -9.81
CA TYR A 138 6.78 13.96 -8.70
C TYR A 138 6.21 12.63 -9.18
N TYR A 139 6.58 11.56 -8.50
CA TYR A 139 6.09 10.21 -8.72
C TYR A 139 5.62 9.62 -7.38
N GLU A 140 4.66 8.70 -7.44
CA GLU A 140 4.13 8.05 -6.24
C GLU A 140 4.39 6.54 -6.23
N ALA A 141 4.43 5.95 -5.03
CA ALA A 141 4.49 4.51 -4.84
C ALA A 141 3.75 4.10 -3.55
N ASP A 142 3.16 2.90 -3.56
CA ASP A 142 2.51 2.32 -2.39
C ASP A 142 3.56 1.85 -1.37
N CYS A 143 3.24 2.03 -0.08
CA CYS A 143 4.02 1.45 1.01
C CYS A 143 3.20 0.40 1.74
N TRP A 144 3.88 -0.55 2.42
CA TRP A 144 3.25 -1.59 3.23
C TRP A 144 2.19 -2.42 2.49
N TYR A 145 2.28 -2.48 1.15
CA TYR A 145 1.37 -3.30 0.37
C TYR A 145 1.93 -4.71 0.22
N THR A 146 1.14 -5.70 0.59
CA THR A 146 1.44 -7.13 0.44
C THR A 146 0.36 -7.84 -0.37
N GLU A 147 -0.91 -7.63 0.00
CA GLU A 147 -2.05 -8.29 -0.64
C GLU A 147 -3.35 -7.50 -0.42
N GLY A 148 -4.40 -7.86 -1.15
CA GLY A 148 -5.74 -7.31 -0.99
C GLY A 148 -5.90 -5.87 -1.52
N PRO A 149 -6.80 -5.07 -0.92
CA PRO A 149 -7.02 -3.69 -1.32
C PRO A 149 -5.80 -2.82 -0.99
N ARG A 150 -5.50 -1.86 -1.86
CA ARG A 150 -4.45 -0.86 -1.59
C ARG A 150 -4.83 -0.02 -0.37
N ASN A 151 -3.85 0.19 0.51
CA ASN A 151 -3.95 1.04 1.70
C ASN A 151 -3.77 2.53 1.37
N GLU A 152 -3.71 3.40 2.39
CA GLU A 152 -3.47 4.85 2.26
C GLU A 152 -1.99 5.28 2.32
N TYR A 153 -1.06 4.39 2.68
CA TYR A 153 0.36 4.72 2.84
C TYR A 153 1.05 4.89 1.49
N ARG A 154 1.74 6.03 1.30
CA ARG A 154 2.45 6.35 0.04
C ARG A 154 3.81 6.95 0.30
N ILE A 155 4.71 6.68 -0.63
CA ILE A 155 5.87 7.52 -0.89
C ILE A 155 5.58 8.41 -2.09
N VAL A 156 6.00 9.66 -2.02
CA VAL A 156 6.13 10.54 -3.17
C VAL A 156 7.59 10.94 -3.28
N TYR A 157 8.18 10.75 -4.45
CA TYR A 157 9.56 11.12 -4.70
C TYR A 157 9.67 12.02 -5.94
N SER A 158 10.75 12.79 -6.00
CA SER A 158 10.91 13.79 -7.05
C SER A 158 12.08 13.48 -7.98
N SER A 159 12.02 14.06 -9.19
CA SER A 159 13.08 13.94 -10.20
C SER A 159 14.43 14.54 -9.78
N ASP A 160 14.47 15.31 -8.71
CA ASP A 160 15.67 15.94 -8.14
C ASP A 160 16.07 15.36 -6.76
N GLY A 161 15.57 14.15 -6.44
CA GLY A 161 16.09 13.32 -5.35
C GLY A 161 15.48 13.53 -3.97
N HIS A 162 14.38 14.27 -3.84
CA HIS A 162 13.66 14.37 -2.58
C HIS A 162 12.63 13.25 -2.45
N VAL A 163 12.39 12.79 -1.22
CA VAL A 163 11.43 11.72 -0.90
C VAL A 163 10.57 12.13 0.27
N TRP A 164 9.26 11.93 0.17
CA TRP A 164 8.27 12.22 1.22
C TRP A 164 7.40 11.00 1.46
N TYR A 165 7.05 10.79 2.72
CA TYR A 165 6.10 9.77 3.16
C TYR A 165 4.79 10.40 3.60
N THR A 166 3.67 9.73 3.34
CA THR A 166 2.33 10.07 3.83
C THR A 166 1.64 8.81 4.33
N GLU A 167 0.95 8.91 5.47
CA GLU A 167 0.17 7.84 6.06
C GLU A 167 -1.35 8.07 5.95
N ASP A 168 -1.77 9.19 5.38
CA ASP A 168 -3.14 9.68 5.35
C ASP A 168 -3.61 10.06 3.94
N HIS A 169 -3.13 9.32 2.94
CA HIS A 169 -3.50 9.46 1.53
C HIS A 169 -3.29 10.89 1.01
N TYR A 170 -2.06 11.40 1.17
CA TYR A 170 -1.55 12.70 0.68
C TYR A 170 -2.07 13.94 1.44
N ASN A 171 -2.68 13.81 2.64
CA ASN A 171 -3.11 14.96 3.43
C ASN A 171 -1.93 15.63 4.14
N THR A 172 -1.03 14.83 4.71
CA THR A 172 0.21 15.31 5.33
C THR A 172 1.41 14.57 4.78
N PHE A 173 2.58 15.20 4.86
CA PHE A 173 3.84 14.63 4.37
C PHE A 173 4.96 14.84 5.37
N VAL A 174 5.80 13.82 5.49
CA VAL A 174 7.08 13.88 6.19
C VAL A 174 8.19 13.66 5.17
N GLU A 175 9.14 14.61 5.07
CA GLU A 175 10.30 14.43 4.21
C GLU A 175 11.26 13.43 4.86
N LEU A 176 11.71 12.45 4.08
CA LEU A 176 12.65 11.42 4.51
C LEU A 176 14.07 11.83 4.09
N SER A 177 15.03 11.44 4.91
CA SER A 177 16.46 11.53 4.62
C SER A 177 17.04 10.12 4.52
N PRO A 178 18.20 9.93 3.85
CA PRO A 178 18.91 8.66 3.87
C PRO A 178 19.14 8.18 5.30
N SER A 179 18.98 6.88 5.53
CA SER A 179 19.35 6.27 6.80
C SER A 179 20.84 6.47 7.09
N GLU A 180 21.18 6.68 8.35
CA GLU A 180 22.59 6.68 8.76
C GLU A 180 23.16 5.27 8.60
N PRO A 181 24.41 5.14 8.14
CA PRO A 181 25.08 3.84 7.94
C PRO A 181 25.35 3.07 9.25
#